data_ccccb280c4d9cf9fb076b62fafb0a67c
#
_entry.id   ccccb280c4d9cf9fb076b62fafb0a67c
#
_cell.length_a   1.000
_cell.length_b   1.000
_cell.length_c   1.000
_cell.angle_alpha   90.00
_cell.angle_beta   90.00
_cell.angle_gamma   90.00
#
_symmetry.space_group_name_H-M   'P 1'
#
loop_
_entity.id
_entity.type
_entity.pdbx_description
1 polymer ?
#
loop_
_entity_poly.entity_id
_entity_poly.type
_entity_poly.pdbx_seq_one_letter_code
_entity_poly.pdbx_strand_id
1 'polypeptide(L)'
;MITMKWLNYVICQVRMNTVRPGTRSLACLLLATLPLVSQGASTAAITAEGYVYGFPLVLMGETMQGLTGAERVCGLGTDLNTFAHVFDRPDASFKAVVRPNVDTLYSSAMLDLAQGPLLLDMPAVPDRYVLMALLDAWSNNFAGVGTQSHGAGEGHYVIVGPNWEGSLPDGYERIDAPTNLVWIVGRTEVWGEEDIPQVNAIQTQYRLTPWAHEYQSSGIAGCIPASEKTPPIDVVKSLSTQEFFSRLSDLMILNPPPKEDAAMVRALGQIGVGPEAYSTQNSLSWRKRLAMEIGRRTAQSSLVFATRLLGLTGWGPDPSLIPLGEYGQRYLIRAVVAQVGFGANRGEYAVYQNASRDSRHRLLGGKSVYTMTFPAEQLPPVKAFWSLTAYGSDGFLRDNPVAEQLGVSSYAVGSNTGLVPSADGSITIYMAAEPPAGAPLANWLSTPEGRFEVTIRLYDPRDAILKSEWKTPPIIRQ
;
A
#
# COMPACT_ATOMS: atom_id res chain seq x y z
N MET A 1 -5.86 8.96 33.75
CA MET A 1 -5.55 7.55 34.17
C MET A 1 -5.62 6.54 33.03
N ILE A 2 -6.47 6.76 32.01
CA ILE A 2 -6.62 5.85 30.83
C ILE A 2 -5.41 5.94 29.89
N THR A 3 -4.89 7.13 29.63
CA THR A 3 -3.69 7.37 28.80
C THR A 3 -2.44 6.70 29.34
N MET A 4 -2.30 6.61 30.67
CA MET A 4 -1.15 5.97 31.31
C MET A 4 -1.21 4.44 31.29
N LYS A 5 -2.38 3.81 31.30
CA LYS A 5 -2.51 2.35 31.18
C LYS A 5 -2.23 1.88 29.75
N TRP A 6 -2.66 2.64 28.76
CA TRP A 6 -2.39 2.36 27.35
C TRP A 6 -0.89 2.54 27.02
N LEU A 7 -0.32 3.66 27.48
CA LEU A 7 1.12 3.93 27.36
C LEU A 7 1.96 2.89 28.14
N ASN A 8 1.51 2.48 29.32
CA ASN A 8 2.17 1.43 30.11
C ASN A 8 2.02 0.04 29.51
N TYR A 9 0.93 -0.26 28.78
CA TYR A 9 0.78 -1.51 28.04
C TYR A 9 1.78 -1.58 26.88
N VAL A 10 1.93 -0.52 26.11
CA VAL A 10 2.94 -0.39 25.06
C VAL A 10 4.36 -0.47 25.65
N ILE A 11 4.62 0.19 26.80
CA ILE A 11 5.92 0.18 27.49
C ILE A 11 6.20 -1.15 28.21
N CYS A 12 5.17 -1.84 28.72
CA CYS A 12 5.33 -3.13 29.41
C CYS A 12 5.73 -4.27 28.46
N GLN A 13 5.24 -4.25 27.22
CA GLN A 13 5.70 -5.19 26.17
C GLN A 13 7.18 -4.97 25.80
N VAL A 14 7.68 -3.72 25.91
CA VAL A 14 9.10 -3.40 25.71
C VAL A 14 10.00 -3.95 26.84
N ARG A 15 9.47 -4.06 28.07
CA ARG A 15 10.26 -4.50 29.23
C ARG A 15 10.35 -6.02 29.45
N MET A 16 9.51 -6.83 28.80
CA MET A 16 9.48 -8.29 29.05
C MET A 16 10.48 -9.11 28.23
N ASN A 17 11.35 -8.49 27.43
CA ASN A 17 12.39 -9.20 26.69
C ASN A 17 13.79 -8.61 26.97
N THR A 18 14.26 -8.73 28.18
CA THR A 18 15.69 -8.57 28.52
C THR A 18 16.45 -9.90 28.18
N VAL A 19 16.70 -10.11 26.91
CA VAL A 19 17.71 -11.09 26.45
C VAL A 19 18.43 -10.51 25.23
N ARG A 20 19.66 -10.01 25.48
CA ARG A 20 20.75 -9.59 24.61
C ARG A 20 20.47 -8.53 23.52
N PRO A 21 21.32 -7.51 23.35
CA PRO A 21 21.14 -6.40 22.41
C PRO A 21 21.46 -6.84 21.00
N GLY A 22 20.43 -7.00 20.17
CA GLY A 22 20.53 -7.33 18.75
C GLY A 22 19.15 -7.32 18.11
N THR A 23 18.77 -6.19 17.54
CA THR A 23 17.78 -5.98 16.44
C THR A 23 16.39 -6.64 16.48
N ARG A 24 15.99 -7.35 17.54
CA ARG A 24 14.70 -8.07 17.58
C ARG A 24 13.57 -7.36 18.32
N SER A 25 13.81 -6.26 19.00
CA SER A 25 12.89 -5.73 20.01
C SER A 25 11.77 -4.81 19.51
N LEU A 26 11.89 -4.16 18.35
CA LEU A 26 10.88 -3.18 17.89
C LEU A 26 9.75 -3.82 17.07
N ALA A 27 10.01 -4.88 16.33
CA ALA A 27 8.99 -5.55 15.52
C ALA A 27 7.95 -6.30 16.37
N CYS A 28 8.33 -6.80 17.55
CA CYS A 28 7.41 -7.48 18.46
C CYS A 28 6.31 -6.56 19.05
N LEU A 29 6.48 -5.24 19.01
CA LEU A 29 5.50 -4.29 19.53
C LEU A 29 4.21 -4.20 18.69
N LEU A 30 4.29 -4.51 17.40
CA LEU A 30 3.16 -4.45 16.48
C LEU A 30 2.38 -5.78 16.38
N LEU A 31 2.88 -6.87 16.96
CA LEU A 31 2.31 -8.20 16.82
C LEU A 31 1.28 -8.57 17.90
N ALA A 32 1.18 -7.84 18.98
CA ALA A 32 0.31 -8.19 20.12
C ALA A 32 -0.97 -7.33 20.13
N THR A 33 -1.83 -7.48 19.14
CA THR A 33 -3.19 -6.97 19.24
C THR A 33 -4.18 -8.13 19.37
N LEU A 34 -4.34 -8.63 20.57
CA LEU A 34 -5.62 -9.22 20.99
C LEU A 34 -6.66 -8.09 20.95
N PRO A 35 -7.91 -8.34 20.54
CA PRO A 35 -8.96 -7.33 20.59
C PRO A 35 -9.04 -6.78 22.02
N LEU A 36 -8.69 -5.50 22.19
CA LEU A 36 -8.66 -4.82 23.49
C LEU A 36 -10.06 -4.49 24.02
N VAL A 37 -11.11 -4.82 23.28
CA VAL A 37 -12.48 -4.59 23.70
C VAL A 37 -12.89 -5.65 24.73
N SER A 38 -12.50 -5.42 25.99
CA SER A 38 -13.05 -6.17 27.12
C SER A 38 -14.49 -5.74 27.42
N GLN A 39 -15.32 -6.67 27.92
CA GLN A 39 -16.61 -6.28 28.51
C GLN A 39 -16.37 -5.20 29.58
N GLY A 40 -17.03 -4.04 29.42
CA GLY A 40 -16.86 -2.89 30.32
C GLY A 40 -15.82 -1.85 29.88
N ALA A 41 -15.33 -1.89 28.62
CA ALA A 41 -14.48 -0.85 28.09
C ALA A 41 -15.18 0.53 28.11
N SER A 42 -14.42 1.58 28.41
CA SER A 42 -14.99 2.95 28.44
C SER A 42 -15.32 3.44 27.02
N THR A 43 -16.29 4.36 26.90
CA THR A 43 -16.62 5.01 25.62
C THR A 43 -15.38 5.52 24.89
N ALA A 44 -14.41 6.14 25.58
CA ALA A 44 -13.19 6.63 24.96
C ALA A 44 -12.30 5.48 24.41
N ALA A 45 -12.21 4.35 25.13
CA ALA A 45 -11.44 3.19 24.67
C ALA A 45 -12.10 2.55 23.44
N ILE A 46 -13.41 2.30 23.47
CA ILE A 46 -14.16 1.76 22.32
C ILE A 46 -14.01 2.69 21.12
N THR A 47 -14.07 4.01 21.31
CA THR A 47 -13.91 4.97 20.22
C THR A 47 -12.50 4.95 19.65
N ALA A 48 -11.47 4.85 20.49
CA ALA A 48 -10.09 4.80 20.03
C ALA A 48 -9.84 3.55 19.16
N GLU A 49 -10.29 2.38 19.61
CA GLU A 49 -10.17 1.14 18.86
C GLU A 49 -11.05 1.15 17.61
N GLY A 50 -12.27 1.68 17.71
CA GLY A 50 -13.19 1.83 16.59
C GLY A 50 -12.66 2.78 15.51
N TYR A 51 -11.94 3.84 15.88
CA TYR A 51 -11.27 4.71 14.92
C TYR A 51 -10.16 3.96 14.15
N VAL A 52 -9.30 3.23 14.88
CA VAL A 52 -8.24 2.41 14.28
C VAL A 52 -8.84 1.33 13.38
N TYR A 53 -9.88 0.65 13.85
CA TYR A 53 -10.61 -0.38 13.10
C TYR A 53 -11.21 0.14 11.81
N GLY A 54 -11.93 1.26 11.86
CA GLY A 54 -12.68 1.84 10.75
C GLY A 54 -11.84 2.70 9.81
N PHE A 55 -10.60 3.10 10.24
CA PHE A 55 -9.76 4.01 9.45
C PHE A 55 -9.53 3.55 8.01
N PRO A 56 -9.18 2.27 7.71
CA PRO A 56 -8.99 1.80 6.34
C PRO A 56 -10.28 1.85 5.52
N LEU A 57 -11.43 1.50 6.09
CA LEU A 57 -12.71 1.52 5.40
C LEU A 57 -13.13 2.96 5.03
N VAL A 58 -13.00 3.90 5.97
CA VAL A 58 -13.32 5.32 5.69
C VAL A 58 -12.34 5.89 4.66
N LEU A 59 -11.05 5.53 4.72
CA LEU A 59 -10.07 5.93 3.73
C LEU A 59 -10.39 5.35 2.34
N MET A 60 -10.87 4.11 2.26
CA MET A 60 -11.31 3.49 1.00
C MET A 60 -12.51 4.25 0.42
N GLY A 61 -13.49 4.61 1.23
CA GLY A 61 -14.62 5.43 0.80
C GLY A 61 -14.20 6.80 0.26
N GLU A 62 -13.30 7.50 0.95
CA GLU A 62 -12.77 8.79 0.47
C GLU A 62 -11.92 8.64 -0.80
N THR A 63 -11.17 7.54 -0.92
CA THR A 63 -10.40 7.22 -2.13
C THR A 63 -11.33 6.97 -3.31
N MET A 64 -12.39 6.18 -3.11
CA MET A 64 -13.43 5.98 -4.12
C MET A 64 -14.03 7.31 -4.58
N GLN A 65 -14.43 8.17 -3.65
CA GLN A 65 -14.96 9.50 -3.96
C GLN A 65 -13.95 10.35 -4.77
N GLY A 66 -12.67 10.27 -4.41
CA GLY A 66 -11.60 10.98 -5.11
C GLY A 66 -11.33 10.46 -6.53
N LEU A 67 -11.61 9.19 -6.79
CA LEU A 67 -11.37 8.55 -8.08
C LEU A 67 -12.61 8.49 -8.99
N THR A 68 -13.81 8.46 -8.44
CA THR A 68 -15.04 8.24 -9.21
C THR A 68 -16.10 9.33 -9.04
N GLY A 69 -15.92 10.25 -8.10
CA GLY A 69 -16.87 11.34 -7.81
C GLY A 69 -16.83 12.47 -8.83
N ALA A 70 -17.70 13.46 -8.64
CA ALA A 70 -17.81 14.63 -9.52
C ALA A 70 -16.50 15.45 -9.63
N GLU A 71 -15.68 15.44 -8.59
CA GLU A 71 -14.36 16.07 -8.54
C GLU A 71 -13.23 15.04 -8.58
N ARG A 72 -13.34 14.05 -9.46
CA ARG A 72 -12.32 13.02 -9.62
C ARG A 72 -10.98 13.58 -10.10
N VAL A 73 -9.88 12.91 -9.74
CA VAL A 73 -8.53 13.35 -10.10
C VAL A 73 -8.25 13.05 -11.57
N CYS A 74 -7.80 14.06 -12.32
CA CYS A 74 -7.40 13.90 -13.72
C CYS A 74 -6.28 12.85 -13.86
N GLY A 75 -6.43 11.97 -14.85
CA GLY A 75 -5.46 10.92 -15.17
C GLY A 75 -5.46 9.72 -14.21
N LEU A 76 -6.13 9.82 -13.04
CA LEU A 76 -6.24 8.73 -12.06
C LEU A 76 -7.68 8.27 -11.86
N GLY A 77 -8.65 9.14 -12.08
CA GLY A 77 -10.07 8.89 -11.84
C GLY A 77 -10.85 8.59 -13.11
N THR A 78 -11.87 7.75 -12.98
CA THR A 78 -12.82 7.37 -14.02
C THR A 78 -14.16 6.99 -13.42
N ASP A 79 -15.12 6.52 -14.21
CA ASP A 79 -16.37 5.97 -13.70
C ASP A 79 -16.13 4.65 -12.93
N LEU A 80 -17.07 4.31 -12.04
CA LEU A 80 -17.09 2.98 -11.42
C LEU A 80 -17.08 1.89 -12.48
N ASN A 81 -16.53 0.74 -12.14
CA ASN A 81 -16.47 -0.44 -13.01
C ASN A 81 -15.70 -0.22 -14.34
N THR A 82 -14.84 0.77 -14.38
CA THR A 82 -14.05 1.14 -15.57
C THR A 82 -12.58 1.34 -15.17
N PHE A 83 -11.65 0.96 -16.04
CA PHE A 83 -10.23 1.23 -15.81
C PHE A 83 -9.86 2.68 -16.13
N ALA A 84 -9.11 3.31 -15.22
CA ALA A 84 -8.23 4.44 -15.50
C ALA A 84 -6.81 3.92 -15.68
N HIS A 85 -6.12 4.35 -16.74
CA HIS A 85 -4.74 3.97 -17.00
C HIS A 85 -3.82 5.17 -16.81
N VAL A 86 -2.72 4.97 -16.10
CA VAL A 86 -1.60 5.93 -16.04
C VAL A 86 -0.62 5.51 -17.14
N PHE A 87 -0.51 6.35 -18.15
CA PHE A 87 0.23 6.05 -19.37
C PHE A 87 1.71 6.46 -19.34
N ASP A 88 2.11 7.20 -18.30
CA ASP A 88 3.48 7.68 -18.14
C ASP A 88 4.07 7.27 -16.80
N ARG A 89 5.40 7.21 -16.74
CA ARG A 89 6.12 7.00 -15.49
C ARG A 89 6.07 8.29 -14.64
N PRO A 90 5.95 8.17 -13.30
CA PRO A 90 6.06 9.35 -12.45
C PRO A 90 7.48 9.94 -12.49
N ASP A 91 7.57 11.25 -12.51
CA ASP A 91 8.79 12.04 -12.44
C ASP A 91 8.86 12.88 -11.15
N ALA A 92 9.82 13.79 -11.05
CA ALA A 92 9.98 14.66 -9.89
C ALA A 92 8.83 15.66 -9.68
N SER A 93 8.00 15.91 -10.69
CA SER A 93 6.80 16.75 -10.59
C SER A 93 5.62 16.04 -9.94
N PHE A 94 5.60 14.70 -9.96
CA PHE A 94 4.54 13.88 -9.41
C PHE A 94 4.53 13.92 -7.88
N LYS A 95 3.47 14.51 -7.27
CA LYS A 95 3.32 14.70 -5.82
C LYS A 95 2.06 14.06 -5.24
N ALA A 96 1.30 13.31 -6.04
CA ALA A 96 0.04 12.72 -5.60
C ALA A 96 0.23 11.59 -4.56
N VAL A 97 1.33 10.85 -4.66
CA VAL A 97 1.64 9.70 -3.78
C VAL A 97 3.12 9.71 -3.41
N VAL A 98 3.43 9.48 -2.13
CA VAL A 98 4.82 9.31 -1.66
C VAL A 98 5.40 7.98 -2.14
N ARG A 99 6.69 7.95 -2.43
CA ARG A 99 7.44 6.81 -2.98
C ARG A 99 6.79 6.23 -4.24
N PRO A 100 6.50 7.09 -5.24
CA PRO A 100 5.89 6.62 -6.47
C PRO A 100 6.75 5.52 -7.11
N ASN A 101 6.08 4.55 -7.71
CA ASN A 101 6.73 3.43 -8.37
C ASN A 101 7.07 3.81 -9.80
N VAL A 102 8.33 3.67 -10.18
CA VAL A 102 8.82 3.93 -11.55
C VAL A 102 9.04 2.66 -12.37
N ASP A 103 8.77 1.49 -11.79
CA ASP A 103 9.03 0.19 -12.43
C ASP A 103 7.80 -0.37 -13.16
N THR A 104 6.60 0.14 -12.83
CA THR A 104 5.34 -0.34 -13.39
C THR A 104 4.41 0.82 -13.73
N LEU A 105 3.66 0.72 -14.82
CA LEU A 105 2.53 1.60 -15.10
C LEU A 105 1.25 1.05 -14.46
N TYR A 106 0.39 1.95 -14.01
CA TYR A 106 -0.79 1.60 -13.23
C TYR A 106 -2.06 1.57 -14.05
N SER A 107 -2.92 0.58 -13.76
CA SER A 107 -4.31 0.51 -14.23
C SER A 107 -5.21 0.36 -13.01
N SER A 108 -6.06 1.31 -12.74
CA SER A 108 -6.88 1.35 -11.53
C SER A 108 -8.37 1.32 -11.85
N ALA A 109 -9.16 0.57 -11.08
CA ALA A 109 -10.60 0.58 -11.18
C ALA A 109 -11.25 0.43 -9.81
N MET A 110 -12.27 1.24 -9.53
CA MET A 110 -13.16 1.06 -8.39
C MET A 110 -14.41 0.31 -8.86
N LEU A 111 -14.70 -0.83 -8.22
CA LEU A 111 -15.82 -1.69 -8.57
C LEU A 111 -16.94 -1.55 -7.55
N ASP A 112 -18.18 -1.53 -8.04
CA ASP A 112 -19.40 -1.66 -7.24
C ASP A 112 -20.10 -2.97 -7.63
N LEU A 113 -19.83 -4.02 -6.86
CA LEU A 113 -20.39 -5.36 -7.07
C LEU A 113 -21.82 -5.51 -6.50
N ALA A 114 -22.36 -4.49 -5.83
CA ALA A 114 -23.75 -4.48 -5.42
C ALA A 114 -24.70 -4.43 -6.62
N GLN A 115 -24.24 -3.91 -7.75
CA GLN A 115 -24.98 -3.89 -9.01
C GLN A 115 -24.95 -5.21 -9.76
N GLY A 116 -23.99 -6.08 -9.48
CA GLY A 116 -23.82 -7.40 -10.11
C GLY A 116 -22.35 -7.74 -10.39
N PRO A 117 -22.10 -8.95 -10.94
CA PRO A 117 -20.77 -9.41 -11.27
C PRO A 117 -20.12 -8.65 -12.42
N LEU A 118 -18.80 -8.62 -12.44
CA LEU A 118 -17.99 -8.04 -13.51
C LEU A 118 -17.04 -9.09 -14.09
N LEU A 119 -16.96 -9.14 -15.40
CA LEU A 119 -15.91 -9.87 -16.11
C LEU A 119 -14.65 -9.03 -16.16
N LEU A 120 -13.52 -9.63 -15.83
CA LEU A 120 -12.19 -9.08 -16.00
C LEU A 120 -11.46 -9.89 -17.05
N ASP A 121 -11.19 -9.29 -18.21
CA ASP A 121 -10.41 -9.89 -19.27
C ASP A 121 -9.02 -9.24 -19.34
N MET A 122 -7.99 -10.07 -19.38
CA MET A 122 -6.60 -9.70 -19.46
C MET A 122 -5.96 -10.31 -20.71
N PRO A 123 -5.23 -9.53 -21.53
CA PRO A 123 -4.54 -10.06 -22.70
C PRO A 123 -3.37 -10.96 -22.30
N ALA A 124 -2.90 -11.78 -23.23
CA ALA A 124 -1.64 -12.50 -23.11
C ALA A 124 -0.47 -11.51 -23.01
N VAL A 125 0.40 -11.67 -22.01
CA VAL A 125 1.58 -10.82 -21.81
C VAL A 125 2.78 -11.71 -21.50
N PRO A 126 3.52 -12.16 -22.54
CA PRO A 126 4.50 -13.23 -22.42
C PRO A 126 5.78 -12.83 -21.67
N ASP A 127 6.19 -11.57 -21.73
CA ASP A 127 7.57 -11.19 -21.43
C ASP A 127 7.75 -10.31 -20.20
N ARG A 128 6.67 -9.97 -19.49
CA ARG A 128 6.76 -9.02 -18.36
C ARG A 128 5.84 -9.36 -17.21
N TYR A 129 6.15 -8.81 -16.06
CA TYR A 129 5.32 -8.93 -14.86
C TYR A 129 4.04 -8.10 -14.99
N VAL A 130 2.91 -8.75 -14.74
CA VAL A 130 1.60 -8.12 -14.62
C VAL A 130 0.93 -8.59 -13.33
N LEU A 131 0.31 -7.66 -12.62
CA LEU A 131 -0.50 -7.93 -11.44
C LEU A 131 -1.74 -7.03 -11.46
N MET A 132 -2.91 -7.60 -11.36
CA MET A 132 -4.14 -6.94 -10.92
C MET A 132 -4.39 -7.35 -9.46
N ALA A 133 -4.02 -6.48 -8.52
CA ALA A 133 -4.29 -6.68 -7.10
C ALA A 133 -5.71 -6.20 -6.79
N LEU A 134 -6.53 -7.09 -6.19
CA LEU A 134 -7.91 -6.80 -5.80
C LEU A 134 -7.97 -6.59 -4.28
N LEU A 135 -8.35 -5.38 -3.88
CA LEU A 135 -8.50 -5.01 -2.48
C LEU A 135 -9.98 -4.89 -2.11
N ASP A 136 -10.33 -5.43 -0.96
CA ASP A 136 -11.67 -5.24 -0.39
C ASP A 136 -11.83 -3.82 0.21
N ALA A 137 -13.05 -3.47 0.61
CA ALA A 137 -13.34 -2.19 1.24
C ALA A 137 -12.54 -1.94 2.54
N TRP A 138 -12.10 -2.99 3.22
CA TRP A 138 -11.29 -2.94 4.44
C TRP A 138 -9.79 -2.86 4.18
N SER A 139 -9.38 -2.68 2.91
CA SER A 139 -8.00 -2.63 2.42
C SER A 139 -7.20 -3.95 2.53
N ASN A 140 -7.87 -5.09 2.67
CA ASN A 140 -7.19 -6.37 2.48
C ASN A 140 -7.04 -6.65 0.99
N ASN A 141 -5.87 -7.11 0.57
CA ASN A 141 -5.65 -7.62 -0.77
C ASN A 141 -6.10 -9.10 -0.79
N PHE A 142 -7.33 -9.35 -1.22
CA PHE A 142 -7.92 -10.70 -1.12
C PHE A 142 -7.62 -11.58 -2.33
N ALA A 143 -7.27 -10.98 -3.47
CA ALA A 143 -6.88 -11.70 -4.67
C ALA A 143 -5.87 -10.90 -5.49
N GLY A 144 -5.10 -11.60 -6.31
CA GLY A 144 -4.22 -10.99 -7.30
C GLY A 144 -4.10 -11.91 -8.50
N VAL A 145 -4.41 -11.37 -9.68
CA VAL A 145 -4.35 -12.09 -10.94
C VAL A 145 -3.36 -11.45 -11.90
N GLY A 146 -2.75 -12.24 -12.76
CA GLY A 146 -1.69 -11.80 -13.67
C GLY A 146 -0.65 -12.89 -13.88
N THR A 147 0.62 -12.52 -13.98
CA THR A 147 1.72 -13.44 -14.28
C THR A 147 1.78 -14.66 -13.36
N GLN A 148 1.42 -14.51 -12.06
CA GLN A 148 1.44 -15.62 -11.12
C GLN A 148 0.24 -16.58 -11.24
N SER A 149 -0.91 -16.13 -11.75
CA SER A 149 -2.14 -16.93 -11.84
C SER A 149 -2.31 -17.62 -13.17
N HIS A 150 -2.15 -16.90 -14.30
CA HIS A 150 -2.35 -17.45 -15.66
C HIS A 150 -1.07 -17.42 -16.51
N GLY A 151 0.09 -17.07 -15.93
CA GLY A 151 1.36 -17.03 -16.66
C GLY A 151 1.37 -15.98 -17.76
N ALA A 152 1.87 -16.37 -18.92
CA ALA A 152 1.99 -15.51 -20.09
C ALA A 152 0.72 -15.44 -20.97
N GLY A 153 -0.27 -16.29 -20.69
CA GLY A 153 -1.52 -16.41 -21.47
C GLY A 153 -2.54 -15.34 -21.16
N GLU A 154 -3.71 -15.49 -21.73
CA GLU A 154 -4.88 -14.66 -21.42
C GLU A 154 -5.47 -15.07 -20.07
N GLY A 155 -6.04 -14.12 -19.35
CA GLY A 155 -6.75 -14.35 -18.10
C GLY A 155 -8.21 -13.91 -18.21
N HIS A 156 -9.14 -14.77 -17.82
CA HIS A 156 -10.58 -14.52 -17.85
C HIS A 156 -11.19 -14.81 -16.47
N TYR A 157 -11.66 -13.76 -15.80
CA TYR A 157 -12.16 -13.85 -14.43
C TYR A 157 -13.54 -13.23 -14.30
N VAL A 158 -14.39 -13.81 -13.46
CA VAL A 158 -15.63 -13.17 -13.02
C VAL A 158 -15.52 -12.79 -11.55
N ILE A 159 -15.59 -11.50 -11.28
CA ILE A 159 -15.54 -10.94 -9.91
C ILE A 159 -16.98 -10.83 -9.41
N VAL A 160 -17.29 -11.52 -8.32
CA VAL A 160 -18.64 -11.55 -7.74
C VAL A 160 -18.65 -10.94 -6.34
N GLY A 161 -19.72 -10.20 -6.02
CA GLY A 161 -19.92 -9.62 -4.69
C GLY A 161 -20.34 -10.67 -3.64
N PRO A 162 -20.40 -10.28 -2.36
CA PRO A 162 -20.84 -11.16 -1.28
C PRO A 162 -22.24 -11.72 -1.57
N ASN A 163 -22.42 -13.02 -1.31
CA ASN A 163 -23.71 -13.75 -1.45
C ASN A 163 -24.27 -13.84 -2.89
N TRP A 164 -23.45 -13.61 -3.92
CA TRP A 164 -23.88 -13.85 -5.29
C TRP A 164 -23.86 -15.35 -5.60
N GLU A 165 -25.01 -15.88 -6.09
CA GLU A 165 -25.22 -17.34 -6.34
C GLU A 165 -25.55 -17.65 -7.81
N GLY A 166 -25.33 -16.72 -8.72
CA GLY A 166 -25.64 -16.92 -10.16
C GLY A 166 -24.70 -17.91 -10.86
N SER A 167 -25.06 -18.25 -12.10
CA SER A 167 -24.22 -19.09 -12.97
C SER A 167 -23.04 -18.29 -13.55
N LEU A 168 -21.90 -18.94 -13.72
CA LEU A 168 -20.73 -18.37 -14.36
C LEU A 168 -20.79 -18.51 -15.87
N PRO A 169 -20.18 -17.59 -16.64
CA PRO A 169 -19.94 -17.79 -18.05
C PRO A 169 -18.87 -18.88 -18.27
N ASP A 170 -18.99 -19.62 -19.36
CA ASP A 170 -18.00 -20.63 -19.72
C ASP A 170 -16.62 -20.00 -19.95
N GLY A 171 -15.56 -20.64 -19.44
CA GLY A 171 -14.19 -20.22 -19.64
C GLY A 171 -13.69 -19.15 -18.66
N TYR A 172 -14.52 -18.72 -17.69
CA TYR A 172 -14.14 -17.73 -16.68
C TYR A 172 -13.90 -18.38 -15.31
N GLU A 173 -12.84 -17.94 -14.63
CA GLU A 173 -12.53 -18.30 -13.26
C GLU A 173 -13.23 -17.34 -12.28
N ARG A 174 -13.80 -17.89 -11.21
CA ARG A 174 -14.52 -17.11 -10.19
C ARG A 174 -13.58 -16.48 -9.17
N ILE A 175 -13.80 -15.19 -8.88
CA ILE A 175 -13.17 -14.47 -7.77
C ILE A 175 -14.28 -13.96 -6.84
N ASP A 176 -14.32 -14.51 -5.61
CA ASP A 176 -15.27 -14.11 -4.58
C ASP A 176 -14.74 -12.87 -3.83
N ALA A 177 -15.39 -11.74 -4.00
CA ALA A 177 -15.06 -10.52 -3.26
C ALA A 177 -15.71 -10.52 -1.87
N PRO A 178 -14.96 -10.21 -0.79
CA PRO A 178 -15.50 -10.12 0.57
C PRO A 178 -16.47 -8.97 0.77
N THR A 179 -16.40 -7.94 -0.08
CA THR A 179 -17.19 -6.71 -0.01
C THR A 179 -17.71 -6.31 -1.38
N ASN A 180 -18.76 -5.47 -1.43
CA ASN A 180 -19.28 -4.95 -2.69
C ASN A 180 -18.34 -3.92 -3.32
N LEU A 181 -17.70 -3.07 -2.51
CA LEU A 181 -16.65 -2.18 -2.99
C LEU A 181 -15.34 -2.95 -3.11
N VAL A 182 -14.77 -2.95 -4.32
CA VAL A 182 -13.45 -3.51 -4.61
C VAL A 182 -12.60 -2.47 -5.32
N TRP A 183 -11.33 -2.39 -4.97
CA TRP A 183 -10.35 -1.58 -5.67
C TRP A 183 -9.35 -2.47 -6.40
N ILE A 184 -9.31 -2.40 -7.74
CA ILE A 184 -8.25 -3.00 -8.54
C ILE A 184 -7.09 -2.02 -8.63
N VAL A 185 -5.89 -2.48 -8.26
CA VAL A 185 -4.63 -1.76 -8.44
C VAL A 185 -3.73 -2.57 -9.35
N GLY A 186 -3.91 -2.35 -10.64
CA GLY A 186 -3.15 -3.02 -11.71
C GLY A 186 -1.74 -2.44 -11.84
N ARG A 187 -0.78 -3.30 -12.13
CA ARG A 187 0.63 -2.98 -12.38
C ARG A 187 1.13 -3.76 -13.57
N THR A 188 1.63 -3.07 -14.57
CA THR A 188 2.29 -3.66 -15.74
C THR A 188 3.73 -3.17 -15.77
N GLU A 189 4.70 -4.06 -15.75
CA GLU A 189 6.13 -3.75 -15.77
C GLU A 189 6.50 -2.91 -16.98
N VAL A 190 7.39 -1.93 -16.80
CA VAL A 190 7.91 -1.03 -17.84
C VAL A 190 9.43 -0.97 -17.77
N TRP A 191 10.11 -1.21 -18.88
CA TRP A 191 11.57 -1.32 -18.99
C TRP A 191 12.30 -0.03 -19.34
N GLY A 192 11.63 1.10 -19.23
CA GLY A 192 12.17 2.42 -19.54
C GLY A 192 11.21 3.26 -20.38
N GLU A 193 11.65 4.43 -20.80
CA GLU A 193 10.81 5.38 -21.55
C GLU A 193 10.42 4.83 -22.93
N GLU A 194 11.32 4.13 -23.61
CA GLU A 194 11.08 3.58 -24.95
C GLU A 194 10.03 2.45 -24.96
N ASP A 195 9.81 1.80 -23.79
CA ASP A 195 8.87 0.71 -23.63
C ASP A 195 7.43 1.19 -23.30
N ILE A 196 7.26 2.45 -22.91
CA ILE A 196 5.96 3.02 -22.53
C ILE A 196 4.87 2.78 -23.59
N PRO A 197 5.09 3.00 -24.90
CA PRO A 197 4.05 2.75 -25.90
C PRO A 197 3.56 1.30 -25.95
N GLN A 198 4.47 0.33 -25.73
CA GLN A 198 4.10 -1.08 -25.68
C GLN A 198 3.27 -1.41 -24.44
N VAL A 199 3.65 -0.88 -23.26
CA VAL A 199 2.88 -1.05 -22.04
C VAL A 199 1.50 -0.42 -22.15
N ASN A 200 1.40 0.78 -22.76
CA ASN A 200 0.12 1.44 -23.00
C ASN A 200 -0.79 0.62 -23.92
N ALA A 201 -0.23 -0.02 -24.95
CA ALA A 201 -0.97 -0.93 -25.82
C ALA A 201 -1.50 -2.17 -25.08
N ILE A 202 -0.78 -2.66 -24.06
CA ILE A 202 -1.24 -3.74 -23.18
C ILE A 202 -2.36 -3.22 -22.27
N GLN A 203 -2.15 -2.08 -21.58
CA GLN A 203 -3.13 -1.51 -20.66
C GLN A 203 -4.48 -1.27 -21.32
N THR A 204 -4.51 -0.79 -22.57
CA THR A 204 -5.76 -0.54 -23.29
C THR A 204 -6.52 -1.81 -23.68
N GLN A 205 -5.97 -2.99 -23.46
CA GLN A 205 -6.64 -4.27 -23.67
C GLN A 205 -7.29 -4.83 -22.39
N TYR A 206 -6.97 -4.33 -21.21
CA TYR A 206 -7.68 -4.73 -19.99
C TYR A 206 -9.15 -4.30 -20.08
N ARG A 207 -10.07 -5.23 -19.83
CA ARG A 207 -11.52 -5.01 -19.92
C ARG A 207 -12.20 -5.32 -18.61
N LEU A 208 -13.16 -4.47 -18.26
CA LEU A 208 -14.18 -4.75 -17.26
C LEU A 208 -15.54 -4.67 -17.94
N THR A 209 -16.32 -5.76 -17.87
CA THR A 209 -17.61 -5.84 -18.55
C THR A 209 -18.67 -6.35 -17.55
N PRO A 210 -19.83 -5.68 -17.40
CA PRO A 210 -20.94 -6.18 -16.60
C PRO A 210 -21.40 -7.57 -17.08
N TRP A 211 -21.63 -8.49 -16.13
CA TRP A 211 -22.18 -9.81 -16.42
C TRP A 211 -23.61 -9.93 -15.92
N ALA A 212 -24.54 -10.30 -16.82
CA ALA A 212 -25.96 -10.50 -16.52
C ALA A 212 -26.69 -9.25 -15.99
N HIS A 213 -26.17 -8.04 -16.19
CA HIS A 213 -26.83 -6.79 -15.89
C HIS A 213 -26.33 -5.67 -16.81
N GLU A 214 -27.08 -4.57 -16.89
CA GLU A 214 -26.62 -3.35 -17.56
C GLU A 214 -26.05 -2.39 -16.51
N TYR A 215 -24.85 -1.89 -16.76
CA TYR A 215 -24.24 -0.85 -15.94
C TYR A 215 -24.59 0.53 -16.52
N GLN A 216 -25.11 1.40 -15.67
CA GLN A 216 -25.31 2.79 -16.03
C GLN A 216 -24.09 3.60 -15.63
N SER A 217 -23.38 4.15 -16.62
CA SER A 217 -22.32 5.12 -16.37
C SER A 217 -22.87 6.30 -15.56
N SER A 218 -22.09 6.82 -14.62
CA SER A 218 -22.46 8.02 -13.85
C SER A 218 -22.67 9.25 -14.74
N GLY A 219 -22.15 9.22 -15.98
CA GLY A 219 -22.17 10.36 -16.90
C GLY A 219 -21.39 11.57 -16.39
N ILE A 220 -20.57 11.40 -15.35
CA ILE A 220 -19.74 12.47 -14.80
C ILE A 220 -18.67 12.85 -15.83
N ALA A 221 -18.78 14.04 -16.38
CA ALA A 221 -17.78 14.63 -17.25
C ALA A 221 -16.88 15.57 -16.44
N GLY A 222 -15.57 15.51 -16.70
CA GLY A 222 -14.59 16.39 -16.07
C GLY A 222 -13.82 15.76 -14.92
N CYS A 223 -12.75 16.44 -14.57
CA CYS A 223 -11.83 16.06 -13.51
C CYS A 223 -11.15 17.32 -12.99
N ILE A 224 -10.48 17.26 -11.83
CA ILE A 224 -9.67 18.31 -11.28
C ILE A 224 -8.21 17.87 -11.17
N PRO A 225 -7.23 18.79 -11.34
CA PRO A 225 -5.83 18.47 -11.16
C PRO A 225 -5.54 17.87 -9.77
N ALA A 226 -4.63 16.89 -9.71
CA ALA A 226 -4.23 16.29 -8.45
C ALA A 226 -3.68 17.31 -7.43
N SER A 227 -3.07 18.40 -7.90
CA SER A 227 -2.56 19.49 -7.06
C SER A 227 -3.65 20.31 -6.37
N GLU A 228 -4.88 20.27 -6.87
CA GLU A 228 -6.04 20.99 -6.32
C GLU A 228 -6.90 20.10 -5.43
N LYS A 229 -6.67 18.78 -5.43
CA LYS A 229 -7.41 17.81 -4.64
C LYS A 229 -6.76 17.58 -3.28
N THR A 230 -7.52 17.72 -2.21
CA THR A 230 -7.07 17.27 -0.89
C THR A 230 -6.91 15.75 -0.90
N PRO A 231 -5.73 15.22 -0.53
CA PRO A 231 -5.52 13.78 -0.49
C PRO A 231 -6.55 13.08 0.42
N PRO A 232 -7.10 11.91 0.04
CA PRO A 232 -8.09 11.20 0.84
C PRO A 232 -7.67 10.98 2.30
N ILE A 233 -6.40 10.72 2.54
CA ILE A 233 -5.84 10.55 3.89
C ILE A 233 -6.00 11.81 4.75
N ASP A 234 -5.84 12.99 4.17
CA ASP A 234 -5.96 14.26 4.89
C ASP A 234 -7.42 14.63 5.10
N VAL A 235 -8.31 14.28 4.16
CA VAL A 235 -9.76 14.35 4.36
C VAL A 235 -10.15 13.53 5.57
N VAL A 236 -9.77 12.24 5.64
CA VAL A 236 -10.10 11.36 6.79
C VAL A 236 -9.58 11.91 8.11
N LYS A 237 -8.34 12.43 8.15
CA LYS A 237 -7.75 13.03 9.35
C LYS A 237 -8.47 14.29 9.83
N SER A 238 -9.07 15.04 8.91
CA SER A 238 -9.78 16.30 9.22
C SER A 238 -11.21 16.09 9.71
N LEU A 239 -11.80 14.90 9.48
CA LEU A 239 -13.17 14.61 9.90
C LEU A 239 -13.36 14.79 11.41
N SER A 240 -14.47 15.39 11.80
CA SER A 240 -14.93 15.36 13.18
C SER A 240 -15.25 13.93 13.62
N THR A 241 -15.33 13.70 14.92
CA THR A 241 -15.71 12.39 15.47
C THR A 241 -17.06 11.90 14.91
N GLN A 242 -18.02 12.80 14.81
CA GLN A 242 -19.34 12.47 14.30
C GLN A 242 -19.30 12.10 12.81
N GLU A 243 -18.64 12.91 11.98
CA GLU A 243 -18.51 12.65 10.54
C GLU A 243 -17.79 11.32 10.28
N PHE A 244 -16.68 11.07 10.96
CA PHE A 244 -15.94 9.82 10.79
C PHE A 244 -16.80 8.59 11.09
N PHE A 245 -17.48 8.57 12.25
CA PHE A 245 -18.28 7.41 12.65
C PHE A 245 -19.62 7.31 11.90
N SER A 246 -20.14 8.41 11.38
CA SER A 246 -21.27 8.39 10.44
C SER A 246 -20.86 7.69 9.15
N ARG A 247 -19.79 8.16 8.51
CA ARG A 247 -19.26 7.55 7.28
C ARG A 247 -18.88 6.09 7.47
N LEU A 248 -18.26 5.75 8.62
CA LEU A 248 -17.98 4.36 8.96
C LEU A 248 -19.24 3.51 8.98
N SER A 249 -20.32 3.99 9.63
CA SER A 249 -21.58 3.26 9.70
C SER A 249 -22.22 3.06 8.33
N ASP A 250 -22.24 4.10 7.49
CA ASP A 250 -22.77 4.04 6.12
C ASP A 250 -22.00 3.03 5.26
N LEU A 251 -20.68 3.08 5.33
CA LEU A 251 -19.80 2.16 4.59
C LEU A 251 -19.94 0.71 5.07
N MET A 252 -20.16 0.48 6.38
CA MET A 252 -20.39 -0.87 6.93
C MET A 252 -21.72 -1.48 6.46
N ILE A 253 -22.73 -0.67 6.12
CA ILE A 253 -23.99 -1.16 5.52
C ILE A 253 -23.72 -1.74 4.13
N LEU A 254 -22.94 -1.00 3.32
CA LEU A 254 -22.63 -1.38 1.94
C LEU A 254 -21.57 -2.50 1.88
N ASN A 255 -20.69 -2.53 2.86
CA ASN A 255 -19.53 -3.43 2.93
C ASN A 255 -19.49 -4.09 4.30
N PRO A 256 -20.29 -5.13 4.54
CA PRO A 256 -20.39 -5.77 5.85
C PRO A 256 -19.03 -6.17 6.41
N PRO A 257 -18.82 -5.95 7.72
CA PRO A 257 -17.61 -6.39 8.40
C PRO A 257 -17.43 -7.91 8.32
N PRO A 258 -16.17 -8.38 8.32
CA PRO A 258 -15.88 -9.81 8.47
C PRO A 258 -16.55 -10.40 9.71
N LYS A 259 -17.00 -11.66 9.62
CA LYS A 259 -17.70 -12.33 10.73
C LYS A 259 -16.86 -12.44 12.01
N GLU A 260 -15.56 -12.59 11.85
CA GLU A 260 -14.59 -12.62 12.94
C GLU A 260 -14.51 -11.30 13.72
N ASP A 261 -14.93 -10.17 13.13
CA ASP A 261 -14.93 -8.85 13.75
C ASP A 261 -16.20 -8.57 14.57
N ALA A 262 -17.09 -9.55 14.75
CA ALA A 262 -18.36 -9.40 15.48
C ALA A 262 -18.21 -8.80 16.89
N ALA A 263 -17.09 -9.05 17.57
CA ALA A 263 -16.82 -8.45 18.89
C ALA A 263 -16.60 -6.94 18.80
N MET A 264 -15.86 -6.48 17.79
CA MET A 264 -15.64 -5.06 17.53
C MET A 264 -16.94 -4.37 17.13
N VAL A 265 -17.72 -4.98 16.25
CA VAL A 265 -19.02 -4.44 15.80
C VAL A 265 -19.97 -4.26 16.99
N ARG A 266 -20.08 -5.27 17.88
CA ARG A 266 -20.86 -5.15 19.11
C ARG A 266 -20.39 -4.01 20.02
N ALA A 267 -19.08 -3.83 20.14
CA ALA A 267 -18.54 -2.74 20.95
C ALA A 267 -18.86 -1.36 20.36
N LEU A 268 -18.73 -1.21 19.05
CA LEU A 268 -19.11 -0.02 18.31
C LEU A 268 -20.62 0.31 18.50
N GLY A 269 -21.48 -0.70 18.54
CA GLY A 269 -22.90 -0.54 18.85
C GLY A 269 -23.16 0.16 20.18
N GLN A 270 -22.30 -0.02 21.22
CA GLN A 270 -22.44 0.64 22.52
C GLN A 270 -22.23 2.17 22.45
N ILE A 271 -21.56 2.63 21.41
CA ILE A 271 -21.34 4.06 21.14
C ILE A 271 -22.18 4.58 19.97
N GLY A 272 -23.16 3.79 19.53
CA GLY A 272 -24.08 4.17 18.45
C GLY A 272 -23.45 4.13 17.05
N VAL A 273 -22.47 3.27 16.83
CA VAL A 273 -21.75 3.11 15.55
C VAL A 273 -21.97 1.71 15.01
N GLY A 274 -22.22 1.60 13.71
CA GLY A 274 -22.43 0.34 13.01
C GLY A 274 -23.72 0.32 12.19
N PRO A 275 -23.96 -0.74 11.40
CA PRO A 275 -25.07 -0.80 10.45
C PRO A 275 -26.45 -0.65 11.11
N GLU A 276 -26.63 -1.20 12.32
CA GLU A 276 -27.90 -1.20 13.04
C GLU A 276 -28.03 -0.02 14.03
N ALA A 277 -26.91 0.61 14.41
CA ALA A 277 -26.86 1.57 15.50
C ALA A 277 -26.88 3.03 15.05
N TYR A 278 -26.88 3.28 13.75
CA TYR A 278 -26.75 4.63 13.16
C TYR A 278 -27.82 5.63 13.67
N SER A 279 -29.05 5.18 13.89
CA SER A 279 -30.15 6.02 14.38
C SER A 279 -29.94 6.56 15.81
N THR A 280 -29.00 6.00 16.58
CA THR A 280 -28.80 6.37 18.00
C THR A 280 -27.70 7.40 18.22
N GLN A 281 -26.87 7.74 17.23
CA GLN A 281 -25.78 8.72 17.37
C GLN A 281 -26.30 10.11 17.79
N ASN A 282 -27.43 10.54 17.29
CA ASN A 282 -28.01 11.85 17.62
C ASN A 282 -28.52 11.94 19.09
N SER A 283 -28.75 10.81 19.75
CA SER A 283 -29.24 10.73 21.14
C SER A 283 -28.14 10.65 22.20
N LEU A 284 -26.85 10.66 21.80
CA LEU A 284 -25.73 10.54 22.74
C LEU A 284 -25.61 11.78 23.65
N SER A 285 -25.44 11.54 24.95
CA SER A 285 -25.20 12.62 25.91
C SER A 285 -23.88 13.37 25.60
N TRP A 286 -23.79 14.64 26.01
CA TRP A 286 -22.58 15.45 25.82
C TRP A 286 -21.32 14.80 26.42
N ARG A 287 -21.47 14.07 27.55
CA ARG A 287 -20.36 13.35 28.20
C ARG A 287 -19.84 12.22 27.30
N LYS A 288 -20.74 11.46 26.65
CA LYS A 288 -20.36 10.42 25.70
C LYS A 288 -19.65 11.03 24.49
N ARG A 289 -20.19 12.13 23.92
CA ARG A 289 -19.55 12.84 22.79
C ARG A 289 -18.14 13.33 23.13
N LEU A 290 -17.96 13.90 24.33
CA LEU A 290 -16.62 14.32 24.80
C LEU A 290 -15.68 13.12 24.96
N ALA A 291 -16.15 12.00 25.51
CA ALA A 291 -15.36 10.78 25.62
C ALA A 291 -14.98 10.20 24.25
N MET A 292 -15.88 10.26 23.28
CA MET A 292 -15.58 9.85 21.89
C MET A 292 -14.51 10.76 21.27
N GLU A 293 -14.58 12.07 21.43
CA GLU A 293 -13.56 12.98 20.91
C GLU A 293 -12.17 12.71 21.53
N ILE A 294 -12.10 12.43 22.83
CA ILE A 294 -10.86 12.02 23.49
C ILE A 294 -10.34 10.71 22.89
N GLY A 295 -11.22 9.73 22.68
CA GLY A 295 -10.85 8.45 22.08
C GLY A 295 -10.28 8.61 20.66
N ARG A 296 -10.95 9.39 19.80
CA ARG A 296 -10.48 9.66 18.44
C ARG A 296 -9.09 10.32 18.41
N ARG A 297 -8.89 11.38 19.21
CA ARG A 297 -7.57 12.06 19.29
C ARG A 297 -6.48 11.13 19.81
N THR A 298 -6.80 10.26 20.76
CA THR A 298 -5.87 9.24 21.26
C THR A 298 -5.48 8.29 20.13
N ALA A 299 -6.44 7.80 19.33
CA ALA A 299 -6.19 6.92 18.21
C ALA A 299 -5.32 7.59 17.15
N GLN A 300 -5.62 8.83 16.75
CA GLN A 300 -4.82 9.57 15.78
C GLN A 300 -3.37 9.72 16.23
N SER A 301 -3.16 10.11 17.50
CA SER A 301 -1.81 10.22 18.07
C SER A 301 -1.08 8.88 18.09
N SER A 302 -1.79 7.79 18.36
CA SER A 302 -1.23 6.43 18.38
C SER A 302 -0.84 5.95 16.98
N LEU A 303 -1.63 6.24 15.96
CA LEU A 303 -1.29 5.93 14.56
C LEU A 303 -0.04 6.70 14.12
N VAL A 304 0.06 7.99 14.43
CA VAL A 304 1.26 8.80 14.14
C VAL A 304 2.50 8.23 14.83
N PHE A 305 2.36 7.83 16.09
CA PHE A 305 3.46 7.23 16.85
C PHE A 305 3.90 5.89 16.27
N ALA A 306 2.94 5.00 15.97
CA ALA A 306 3.21 3.70 15.37
C ALA A 306 3.90 3.82 14.00
N THR A 307 3.46 4.77 13.17
CA THR A 307 4.09 5.07 11.87
C THR A 307 5.56 5.50 12.03
N ARG A 308 5.85 6.36 13.03
CA ARG A 308 7.24 6.80 13.29
C ARG A 308 8.14 5.66 13.73
N LEU A 309 7.63 4.70 14.49
CA LEU A 309 8.39 3.52 14.90
C LEU A 309 8.83 2.65 13.71
N LEU A 310 8.01 2.52 12.67
CA LEU A 310 8.38 1.77 11.47
C LEU A 310 9.57 2.38 10.72
N GLY A 311 9.77 3.69 10.80
CA GLY A 311 10.89 4.39 10.17
C GLY A 311 12.22 4.32 10.92
N LEU A 312 12.28 3.70 12.09
CA LEU A 312 13.50 3.64 12.93
C LEU A 312 14.39 2.42 12.65
N THR A 313 13.90 1.43 11.93
CA THR A 313 14.66 0.23 11.54
C THR A 313 15.46 0.49 10.26
N GLY A 314 16.57 -0.21 10.02
CA GLY A 314 17.34 -0.14 8.78
C GLY A 314 16.48 -0.45 7.55
N TRP A 315 16.63 -1.62 6.94
CA TRP A 315 15.66 -2.07 5.94
C TRP A 315 14.35 -2.52 6.60
N GLY A 316 13.22 -1.96 6.19
CA GLY A 316 11.91 -2.33 6.73
C GLY A 316 10.76 -2.05 5.78
N PRO A 317 9.59 -2.68 5.96
CA PRO A 317 9.30 -3.72 6.96
C PRO A 317 9.89 -5.09 6.64
N ASP A 318 10.08 -5.92 7.69
CA ASP A 318 10.44 -7.33 7.51
C ASP A 318 9.18 -8.12 7.10
N PRO A 319 9.16 -8.74 5.92
CA PRO A 319 7.96 -9.39 5.39
C PRO A 319 7.46 -10.58 6.23
N SER A 320 8.36 -11.24 6.98
CA SER A 320 7.98 -12.35 7.86
C SER A 320 7.24 -11.90 9.13
N LEU A 321 7.34 -10.61 9.48
CA LEU A 321 6.76 -10.04 10.69
C LEU A 321 5.47 -9.25 10.43
N ILE A 322 5.33 -8.68 9.25
CA ILE A 322 4.17 -7.85 8.88
C ILE A 322 3.51 -8.48 7.65
N PRO A 323 2.39 -9.18 7.83
CA PRO A 323 1.64 -9.74 6.72
C PRO A 323 0.91 -8.62 5.97
N LEU A 324 1.60 -8.01 5.03
CA LEU A 324 1.01 -6.99 4.17
C LEU A 324 -0.13 -7.58 3.33
N GLY A 325 -1.21 -6.83 3.21
CA GLY A 325 -2.38 -7.24 2.43
C GLY A 325 -3.32 -8.24 3.10
N GLU A 326 -2.88 -8.96 4.14
CA GLU A 326 -3.72 -9.90 4.91
C GLU A 326 -3.64 -9.61 6.40
N TYR A 327 -4.49 -8.74 6.88
CA TYR A 327 -4.34 -8.23 8.24
C TYR A 327 -5.15 -9.01 9.29
N GLY A 328 -6.27 -9.65 8.90
CA GLY A 328 -7.21 -10.28 9.84
C GLY A 328 -7.60 -9.27 10.93
N GLN A 329 -7.57 -9.69 12.19
CA GLN A 329 -7.89 -8.83 13.34
C GLN A 329 -6.73 -7.92 13.81
N ARG A 330 -5.65 -7.80 13.04
CA ARG A 330 -4.52 -6.89 13.35
C ARG A 330 -4.84 -5.45 12.93
N TYR A 331 -5.88 -4.88 13.53
CA TYR A 331 -6.45 -3.58 13.15
C TYR A 331 -5.44 -2.44 13.14
N LEU A 332 -4.53 -2.42 14.14
CA LEU A 332 -3.49 -1.38 14.19
C LEU A 332 -2.54 -1.48 13.00
N ILE A 333 -2.10 -2.69 12.65
CA ILE A 333 -1.21 -2.89 11.47
C ILE A 333 -1.93 -2.47 10.21
N ARG A 334 -3.17 -2.91 10.02
CA ARG A 334 -4.01 -2.54 8.87
C ARG A 334 -4.15 -1.02 8.74
N ALA A 335 -4.46 -0.31 9.84
CA ALA A 335 -4.60 1.14 9.85
C ALA A 335 -3.28 1.87 9.59
N VAL A 336 -2.16 1.39 10.16
CA VAL A 336 -0.83 1.96 9.92
C VAL A 336 -0.42 1.78 8.46
N VAL A 337 -0.61 0.58 7.89
CA VAL A 337 -0.31 0.35 6.47
C VAL A 337 -1.22 1.20 5.58
N ALA A 338 -2.51 1.30 5.88
CA ALA A 338 -3.42 2.19 5.18
C ALA A 338 -2.94 3.66 5.21
N GLN A 339 -2.30 4.09 6.30
CA GLN A 339 -1.79 5.45 6.43
C GLN A 339 -0.50 5.73 5.61
N VAL A 340 0.37 4.73 5.41
CA VAL A 340 1.71 4.93 4.81
C VAL A 340 1.92 4.22 3.48
N GLY A 341 1.03 3.31 3.10
CA GLY A 341 1.14 2.50 1.89
C GLY A 341 -0.21 1.89 1.52
N PHE A 342 -1.24 2.75 1.38
CA PHE A 342 -2.58 2.33 1.01
C PHE A 342 -2.56 1.59 -0.34
N GLY A 343 -3.24 0.47 -0.44
CA GLY A 343 -3.15 -0.41 -1.60
C GLY A 343 -1.92 -1.33 -1.61
N ALA A 344 -1.37 -1.64 -0.42
CA ALA A 344 -0.23 -2.54 -0.29
C ALA A 344 -0.53 -3.93 -0.86
N ASN A 345 0.44 -4.48 -1.59
CA ASN A 345 0.38 -5.85 -2.09
C ASN A 345 0.56 -6.87 -0.95
N ARG A 346 0.05 -8.09 -1.17
CA ARG A 346 0.50 -9.27 -0.41
C ARG A 346 1.97 -9.52 -0.68
N GLY A 347 2.67 -10.02 0.34
CA GLY A 347 4.09 -10.32 0.22
C GLY A 347 4.43 -11.24 -0.95
N GLU A 348 3.55 -12.19 -1.29
CA GLU A 348 3.74 -13.12 -2.40
C GLU A 348 3.76 -12.45 -3.78
N TYR A 349 3.13 -11.26 -3.93
CA TYR A 349 3.15 -10.51 -5.18
C TYR A 349 4.35 -9.56 -5.26
N ALA A 350 4.60 -8.83 -4.18
CA ALA A 350 5.75 -7.94 -4.11
C ALA A 350 6.12 -7.58 -2.67
N VAL A 351 7.41 -7.47 -2.39
CA VAL A 351 7.95 -7.00 -1.11
C VAL A 351 8.69 -5.69 -1.33
N TYR A 352 8.36 -4.68 -0.52
CA TYR A 352 9.01 -3.36 -0.54
C TYR A 352 9.65 -3.09 0.80
N GLN A 353 10.95 -2.74 0.77
CA GLN A 353 11.69 -2.37 1.97
C GLN A 353 12.34 -1.01 1.78
N ASN A 354 12.27 -0.17 2.79
CA ASN A 354 12.78 1.19 2.76
C ASN A 354 13.99 1.31 3.69
N ALA A 355 14.96 2.14 3.29
CA ALA A 355 16.07 2.53 4.16
C ALA A 355 16.37 4.02 4.02
N SER A 356 16.51 4.70 5.14
CA SER A 356 16.98 6.09 5.25
C SER A 356 18.33 6.20 5.99
N ARG A 357 18.94 5.06 6.32
CA ARG A 357 20.16 5.00 7.14
C ARG A 357 21.15 3.97 6.57
N ASP A 358 22.43 4.27 6.75
CA ASP A 358 23.52 3.34 6.44
C ASP A 358 23.67 2.24 7.51
N SER A 359 24.59 1.31 7.29
CA SER A 359 24.92 0.19 8.19
C SER A 359 25.37 0.62 9.60
N ARG A 360 25.75 1.87 9.78
CA ARG A 360 26.11 2.49 11.07
C ARG A 360 24.98 3.37 11.63
N HIS A 361 23.74 3.20 11.13
CA HIS A 361 22.55 3.94 11.54
C HIS A 361 22.62 5.46 11.32
N ARG A 362 23.54 5.97 10.47
CA ARG A 362 23.60 7.39 10.09
C ARG A 362 22.65 7.65 8.93
N LEU A 363 22.00 8.80 8.93
CA LEU A 363 21.08 9.20 7.84
C LEU A 363 21.85 9.28 6.50
N LEU A 364 21.22 8.80 5.44
CA LEU A 364 21.73 8.91 4.08
C LEU A 364 21.70 10.37 3.62
N GLY A 365 22.73 10.79 2.89
CA GLY A 365 22.84 12.15 2.36
C GLY A 365 23.79 12.22 1.18
N GLY A 366 23.40 12.94 0.12
CA GLY A 366 24.05 12.96 -1.18
C GLY A 366 25.47 13.53 -1.25
N LYS A 367 25.96 14.13 -0.15
CA LYS A 367 27.37 14.55 -0.03
C LYS A 367 28.34 13.39 0.17
N SER A 368 27.87 12.16 0.22
CA SER A 368 28.66 10.95 0.46
C SER A 368 28.32 9.90 -0.58
N VAL A 369 29.31 9.11 -0.92
CA VAL A 369 29.14 7.91 -1.75
C VAL A 369 28.76 6.74 -0.84
N TYR A 370 27.80 5.94 -1.29
CA TYR A 370 27.41 4.70 -0.63
C TYR A 370 27.47 3.54 -1.62
N THR A 371 27.71 2.36 -1.11
CA THR A 371 27.65 1.12 -1.88
C THR A 371 26.68 0.14 -1.25
N MET A 372 26.07 -0.68 -2.10
CA MET A 372 25.27 -1.83 -1.72
C MET A 372 25.65 -2.98 -2.65
N THR A 373 26.27 -4.01 -2.09
CA THR A 373 26.82 -5.12 -2.88
C THR A 373 26.02 -6.38 -2.65
N PHE A 374 25.58 -6.98 -3.73
CA PHE A 374 24.94 -8.30 -3.78
C PHE A 374 26.01 -9.32 -4.21
N PRO A 375 26.46 -10.25 -3.34
CA PRO A 375 27.28 -11.39 -3.78
C PRO A 375 26.58 -12.19 -4.87
N ALA A 376 27.30 -12.83 -5.77
CA ALA A 376 26.72 -13.58 -6.89
C ALA A 376 25.67 -14.61 -6.44
N GLU A 377 25.91 -15.28 -5.32
CA GLU A 377 25.03 -16.32 -4.76
C GLU A 377 23.89 -15.74 -3.90
N GLN A 378 23.87 -14.41 -3.68
CA GLN A 378 22.90 -13.70 -2.85
C GLN A 378 22.15 -12.60 -3.61
N LEU A 379 22.08 -12.69 -4.92
CA LEU A 379 21.19 -11.83 -5.71
C LEU A 379 19.76 -12.00 -5.21
N PRO A 380 18.90 -10.94 -5.30
CA PRO A 380 17.53 -11.04 -4.82
C PRO A 380 16.80 -12.23 -5.45
N PRO A 381 16.33 -13.22 -4.64
CA PRO A 381 15.67 -14.41 -5.16
C PRO A 381 14.20 -14.11 -5.52
N VAL A 382 14.01 -13.45 -6.65
CA VAL A 382 12.71 -13.16 -7.26
C VAL A 382 12.49 -14.01 -8.50
N LYS A 383 11.23 -14.18 -8.94
CA LYS A 383 10.90 -14.84 -10.20
C LYS A 383 10.69 -13.81 -11.32
N ALA A 384 10.21 -12.61 -10.97
CA ALA A 384 10.09 -11.52 -11.93
C ALA A 384 11.36 -10.65 -11.92
N PHE A 385 11.34 -9.52 -11.23
CA PHE A 385 12.45 -8.59 -11.22
C PHE A 385 12.60 -7.87 -9.87
N TRP A 386 13.67 -7.12 -9.69
CA TRP A 386 13.86 -6.24 -8.54
C TRP A 386 14.41 -4.88 -8.97
N SER A 387 14.13 -3.86 -8.18
CA SER A 387 14.64 -2.50 -8.37
C SER A 387 15.04 -1.83 -7.06
N LEU A 388 15.90 -0.84 -7.13
CA LEU A 388 16.27 0.08 -6.06
C LEU A 388 16.03 1.50 -6.54
N THR A 389 15.12 2.23 -5.89
CA THR A 389 14.72 3.59 -6.25
C THR A 389 15.17 4.58 -5.18
N ALA A 390 15.69 5.74 -5.57
CA ALA A 390 16.07 6.83 -4.66
C ALA A 390 14.99 7.92 -4.61
N TYR A 391 14.76 8.47 -3.41
CA TYR A 391 13.81 9.55 -3.15
C TYR A 391 14.44 10.61 -2.25
N GLY A 392 13.95 11.84 -2.31
CA GLY A 392 14.20 12.82 -1.27
C GLY A 392 13.69 12.34 0.10
N SER A 393 14.14 13.00 1.17
CA SER A 393 13.72 12.64 2.54
C SER A 393 12.21 12.84 2.83
N ASP A 394 11.49 13.44 1.90
CA ASP A 394 10.03 13.60 1.90
C ASP A 394 9.31 12.51 1.11
N GLY A 395 10.07 11.55 0.56
CA GLY A 395 9.54 10.42 -0.21
C GLY A 395 9.19 10.73 -1.66
N PHE A 396 9.58 11.88 -2.21
CA PHE A 396 9.33 12.21 -3.62
C PHE A 396 10.58 12.07 -4.47
N LEU A 397 10.38 11.75 -5.75
CA LEU A 397 11.45 11.71 -6.74
C LEU A 397 12.15 13.06 -6.86
N ARG A 398 13.42 13.04 -7.23
CA ARG A 398 14.26 14.23 -7.47
C ARG A 398 15.03 14.03 -8.75
N ASP A 399 14.92 15.00 -9.64
CA ASP A 399 15.76 15.04 -10.83
C ASP A 399 17.22 15.20 -10.43
N ASN A 400 18.09 14.64 -11.24
CA ASN A 400 19.53 14.81 -11.11
C ASN A 400 20.07 15.28 -12.46
N PRO A 401 20.50 16.56 -12.59
CA PRO A 401 20.99 17.11 -13.84
C PRO A 401 22.20 16.34 -14.40
N VAL A 402 23.03 15.73 -13.53
CA VAL A 402 24.19 14.92 -13.99
C VAL A 402 23.70 13.64 -14.66
N ALA A 403 22.67 12.97 -14.09
CA ALA A 403 22.10 11.77 -14.69
C ALA A 403 21.44 12.09 -16.05
N GLU A 404 20.74 13.20 -16.15
CA GLU A 404 20.11 13.68 -17.41
C GLU A 404 21.19 13.96 -18.48
N GLN A 405 22.26 14.65 -18.13
CA GLN A 405 23.38 14.91 -19.04
C GLN A 405 24.06 13.64 -19.53
N LEU A 406 24.11 12.59 -18.69
CA LEU A 406 24.72 11.30 -19.03
C LEU A 406 23.75 10.34 -19.70
N GLY A 407 22.47 10.71 -19.87
CA GLY A 407 21.45 9.89 -20.51
C GLY A 407 21.15 8.60 -19.74
N VAL A 408 21.26 8.62 -18.40
CA VAL A 408 20.93 7.46 -17.54
C VAL A 408 19.68 7.72 -16.70
N SER A 409 19.04 6.66 -16.24
CA SER A 409 17.86 6.80 -15.37
C SER A 409 18.20 7.57 -14.10
N SER A 410 17.43 8.60 -13.80
CA SER A 410 17.62 9.43 -12.62
C SER A 410 17.08 8.82 -11.33
N TYR A 411 16.23 7.78 -11.40
CA TYR A 411 15.43 7.38 -10.24
C TYR A 411 15.68 5.97 -9.73
N ALA A 412 15.94 4.99 -10.61
CA ALA A 412 16.02 3.60 -10.22
C ALA A 412 17.05 2.80 -11.02
N VAL A 413 17.62 1.80 -10.37
CA VAL A 413 18.43 0.73 -10.98
C VAL A 413 17.91 -0.62 -10.52
N GLY A 414 18.07 -1.68 -11.33
CA GLY A 414 17.57 -3.01 -10.98
C GLY A 414 17.94 -4.08 -11.98
N SER A 415 17.37 -5.28 -11.83
CA SER A 415 17.68 -6.43 -12.71
C SER A 415 17.46 -6.15 -14.20
N ASN A 416 16.60 -5.19 -14.54
CA ASN A 416 16.20 -4.86 -15.92
C ASN A 416 16.88 -3.60 -16.47
N THR A 417 17.85 -3.01 -15.73
CA THR A 417 18.54 -1.77 -16.15
C THR A 417 19.95 -2.00 -16.69
N GLY A 418 20.32 -3.24 -17.01
CA GLY A 418 21.61 -3.56 -17.60
C GLY A 418 22.77 -3.48 -16.61
N LEU A 419 22.55 -3.84 -15.34
CA LEU A 419 23.60 -3.87 -14.31
C LEU A 419 24.81 -4.69 -14.75
N VAL A 420 26.01 -4.18 -14.49
CA VAL A 420 27.29 -4.80 -14.83
C VAL A 420 27.83 -5.53 -13.61
N PRO A 421 27.96 -6.87 -13.65
CA PRO A 421 28.60 -7.63 -12.56
C PRO A 421 30.10 -7.44 -12.53
N SER A 422 30.70 -7.57 -11.34
CA SER A 422 32.12 -7.66 -11.14
C SER A 422 32.68 -9.02 -11.62
N ALA A 423 34.01 -9.21 -11.66
CA ALA A 423 34.63 -10.44 -12.13
C ALA A 423 34.25 -11.69 -11.31
N ASP A 424 33.86 -11.52 -10.04
CA ASP A 424 33.37 -12.58 -9.14
C ASP A 424 31.86 -12.81 -9.25
N GLY A 425 31.18 -12.12 -10.19
CA GLY A 425 29.74 -12.20 -10.38
C GLY A 425 28.92 -11.35 -9.40
N SER A 426 29.54 -10.67 -8.46
CA SER A 426 28.82 -9.75 -7.54
C SER A 426 28.33 -8.50 -8.27
N ILE A 427 27.24 -7.92 -7.79
CA ILE A 427 26.69 -6.65 -8.29
C ILE A 427 26.78 -5.61 -7.19
N THR A 428 27.52 -4.53 -7.46
CA THR A 428 27.60 -3.38 -6.56
C THR A 428 26.81 -2.20 -7.14
N ILE A 429 25.84 -1.69 -6.39
CA ILE A 429 25.13 -0.44 -6.69
C ILE A 429 25.85 0.69 -5.96
N TYR A 430 26.12 1.77 -6.70
CA TYR A 430 26.74 2.99 -6.20
C TYR A 430 25.66 4.06 -6.07
N MET A 431 25.44 4.57 -4.87
CA MET A 431 24.45 5.63 -4.59
C MET A 431 25.22 6.92 -4.29
N ALA A 432 25.09 7.91 -5.16
CA ALA A 432 25.79 9.20 -5.06
C ALA A 432 25.11 10.26 -5.93
N ALA A 433 25.33 11.55 -5.65
CA ALA A 433 24.85 12.64 -6.49
C ALA A 433 25.55 12.69 -7.86
N GLU A 434 26.83 12.26 -7.89
CA GLU A 434 27.64 12.13 -9.11
C GLU A 434 28.18 10.70 -9.23
N PRO A 435 28.37 10.17 -10.45
CA PRO A 435 28.88 8.83 -10.62
C PRO A 435 30.32 8.73 -10.07
N PRO A 436 30.60 7.80 -9.15
CA PRO A 436 31.96 7.62 -8.63
C PRO A 436 32.94 7.18 -9.73
N ALA A 437 34.17 7.67 -9.67
CA ALA A 437 35.19 7.30 -10.64
C ALA A 437 35.40 5.77 -10.71
N GLY A 438 35.35 5.22 -11.92
CA GLY A 438 35.46 3.79 -12.19
C GLY A 438 34.23 2.94 -11.92
N ALA A 439 33.15 3.51 -11.43
CA ALA A 439 31.87 2.80 -11.30
C ALA A 439 31.19 2.67 -12.68
N PRO A 440 30.63 1.50 -13.03
CA PRO A 440 29.81 1.38 -14.23
C PRO A 440 28.58 2.28 -14.10
N LEU A 441 28.27 3.07 -15.13
CA LEU A 441 27.11 3.98 -15.11
C LEU A 441 25.79 3.23 -14.90
N ALA A 442 25.64 2.02 -15.44
CA ALA A 442 24.47 1.19 -15.22
C ALA A 442 24.25 0.76 -13.76
N ASN A 443 25.32 0.81 -12.93
CA ASN A 443 25.28 0.47 -11.52
C ASN A 443 25.17 1.73 -10.62
N TRP A 444 25.12 2.90 -11.20
CA TRP A 444 25.00 4.14 -10.45
C TRP A 444 23.53 4.53 -10.28
N LEU A 445 23.07 4.50 -9.04
CA LEU A 445 21.78 5.09 -8.63
C LEU A 445 22.04 6.55 -8.23
N SER A 446 21.53 7.46 -9.01
CA SER A 446 21.66 8.89 -8.73
C SER A 446 20.86 9.27 -7.49
N THR A 447 21.44 10.12 -6.65
CA THR A 447 20.78 10.58 -5.42
C THR A 447 20.70 12.11 -5.37
N PRO A 448 19.70 12.68 -4.65
CA PRO A 448 19.71 14.12 -4.39
C PRO A 448 20.94 14.54 -3.58
N GLU A 449 21.41 15.78 -3.72
CA GLU A 449 22.49 16.33 -2.89
C GLU A 449 22.14 16.39 -1.39
N GLY A 450 20.86 16.51 -1.05
CA GLY A 450 20.34 16.56 0.30
C GLY A 450 20.22 15.19 0.96
N ARG A 451 19.40 15.11 2.01
CA ARG A 451 19.01 13.82 2.60
C ARG A 451 18.13 13.05 1.65
N PHE A 452 18.34 11.73 1.62
CA PHE A 452 17.58 10.82 0.77
C PHE A 452 17.22 9.53 1.48
N GLU A 453 16.32 8.80 0.90
CA GLU A 453 15.97 7.43 1.26
C GLU A 453 15.89 6.57 0.00
N VAL A 454 15.98 5.27 0.19
CA VAL A 454 15.87 4.31 -0.91
C VAL A 454 14.82 3.26 -0.60
N THR A 455 14.18 2.77 -1.66
CA THR A 455 13.25 1.65 -1.60
C THR A 455 13.74 0.54 -2.51
N ILE A 456 13.97 -0.66 -1.96
CA ILE A 456 14.11 -1.86 -2.78
C ILE A 456 12.74 -2.49 -2.98
N ARG A 457 12.43 -2.86 -4.22
CA ARG A 457 11.21 -3.57 -4.62
C ARG A 457 11.57 -4.91 -5.19
N LEU A 458 10.91 -5.95 -4.71
CA LEU A 458 11.16 -7.36 -5.02
C LEU A 458 9.86 -7.94 -5.55
N TYR A 459 9.75 -8.14 -6.86
CA TYR A 459 8.52 -8.57 -7.52
C TYR A 459 8.52 -10.09 -7.73
N ASP A 460 7.40 -10.75 -7.43
CA ASP A 460 7.25 -12.20 -7.38
C ASP A 460 8.38 -12.88 -6.57
N PRO A 461 8.49 -12.51 -5.26
CA PRO A 461 9.58 -12.98 -4.43
C PRO A 461 9.43 -14.48 -4.11
N ARG A 462 10.58 -15.17 -4.03
CA ARG A 462 10.64 -16.57 -3.57
C ARG A 462 10.52 -16.63 -2.05
N ASP A 463 10.23 -17.81 -1.53
CA ASP A 463 10.07 -18.12 -0.11
C ASP A 463 11.21 -17.58 0.78
N ALA A 464 12.43 -17.59 0.31
CA ALA A 464 13.58 -17.09 1.05
C ALA A 464 13.44 -15.61 1.46
N ILE A 465 12.78 -14.78 0.63
CA ILE A 465 12.45 -13.39 0.98
C ILE A 465 11.30 -13.36 1.98
N LEU A 466 10.22 -14.10 1.70
CA LEU A 466 9.01 -14.10 2.52
C LEU A 466 9.28 -14.62 3.95
N LYS A 467 10.15 -15.59 4.09
CA LYS A 467 10.59 -16.17 5.38
C LYS A 467 11.75 -15.38 6.02
N SER A 468 12.21 -14.32 5.37
CA SER A 468 13.37 -13.51 5.80
C SER A 468 14.67 -14.34 5.97
N GLU A 469 14.81 -15.42 5.22
CA GLU A 469 16.04 -16.20 5.09
C GLU A 469 17.08 -15.43 4.25
N TRP A 470 16.63 -14.80 3.16
CA TRP A 470 17.41 -13.80 2.42
C TRP A 470 17.25 -12.43 3.07
N LYS A 471 18.34 -11.69 3.16
CA LYS A 471 18.36 -10.33 3.72
C LYS A 471 18.87 -9.33 2.72
N THR A 472 18.22 -8.19 2.63
CA THR A 472 18.68 -7.06 1.85
C THR A 472 20.06 -6.61 2.35
N PRO A 473 21.08 -6.51 1.47
CA PRO A 473 22.44 -6.11 1.87
C PRO A 473 22.46 -4.72 2.54
N PRO A 474 23.41 -4.49 3.45
CA PRO A 474 23.56 -3.20 4.11
C PRO A 474 24.05 -2.12 3.14
N ILE A 475 23.64 -0.88 3.39
CA ILE A 475 24.16 0.31 2.72
C ILE A 475 25.42 0.76 3.45
N ILE A 476 26.55 0.76 2.75
CA ILE A 476 27.87 1.09 3.30
C ILE A 476 28.32 2.46 2.81
N ARG A 477 28.59 3.38 3.73
CA ARG A 477 29.19 4.67 3.39
C ARG A 477 30.68 4.50 3.13
N GLN A 478 31.14 5.02 2.00
CA GLN A 478 32.54 5.04 1.57
C GLN A 478 33.32 6.17 2.22
#